data_bd82781affa713292ccb2ec759739f49
#
_entry.id   bd82781affa713292ccb2ec759739f49
#
_cell.length_a   1.000
_cell.length_b   1.000
_cell.length_c   1.000
_cell.angle_alpha   90.00
_cell.angle_beta   90.00
_cell.angle_gamma   90.00
#
_symmetry.space_group_name_H-M   'P 1'
#
loop_
_entity.id
_entity.type
_entity.pdbx_description
1 polymer ?
#
loop_
_entity_poly.entity_id
_entity_poly.type
_entity_poly.pdbx_seq_one_letter_code
_entity_poly.pdbx_strand_id
1 'polypeptide(L)'
;MEMDVSATRPSASRRKAIRTALELKLRRAKGLRLQEFLQALMQKIHGANFQGVGTDYSRGDLKCDGLITNPLTVFACYGPVNAGANATEAAMKTAVAKVESDFAGAKANWPNIKAWVFVHNYVEQPPAQIVQKVLELQDLHPGVSIELFGKEKFENVLFSLGSSDVDELIGDAATDEDFRALHPAEVLRIVSALMATVDHRTVPDDDPIEVPEQKLHFNGLTAHSRTAARFAG
;
A
#
# COMPACT_ATOMS: atom_id res chain seq x y z
N MET A 1 13.64 -19.74 -28.01
CA MET A 1 14.31 -18.64 -27.32
C MET A 1 13.87 -18.74 -25.88
N GLU A 2 14.58 -19.56 -25.12
CA GLU A 2 14.34 -19.73 -23.67
C GLU A 2 14.67 -18.42 -22.99
N MET A 3 13.66 -17.81 -22.40
CA MET A 3 13.88 -16.69 -21.48
C MET A 3 14.47 -17.27 -20.19
N ASP A 4 15.74 -16.99 -19.95
CA ASP A 4 16.40 -17.25 -18.68
C ASP A 4 15.75 -16.37 -17.59
N VAL A 5 14.70 -16.91 -16.97
CA VAL A 5 14.03 -16.28 -15.81
C VAL A 5 14.70 -16.79 -14.54
N SER A 6 15.99 -16.59 -14.43
CA SER A 6 16.66 -16.59 -13.13
C SER A 6 16.41 -15.22 -12.47
N ALA A 7 15.16 -14.93 -12.13
CA ALA A 7 14.84 -13.80 -11.26
C ALA A 7 15.48 -14.11 -9.90
N THR A 8 16.68 -13.57 -9.69
CA THR A 8 17.43 -13.73 -8.45
C THR A 8 16.57 -13.17 -7.32
N ARG A 9 16.17 -14.02 -6.39
CA ARG A 9 15.33 -13.64 -5.24
C ARG A 9 15.96 -12.43 -4.54
N PRO A 10 15.20 -11.35 -4.24
CA PRO A 10 15.76 -10.16 -3.63
C PRO A 10 16.53 -10.45 -2.34
N SER A 11 17.62 -9.74 -2.07
CA SER A 11 18.39 -9.86 -0.82
C SER A 11 17.50 -9.60 0.42
N ALA A 12 17.95 -10.02 1.58
CA ALA A 12 17.20 -9.80 2.83
C ALA A 12 16.96 -8.30 3.10
N SER A 13 17.98 -7.47 2.84
CA SER A 13 17.90 -6.01 2.95
C SER A 13 16.87 -5.43 1.98
N ARG A 14 16.91 -5.83 0.72
CA ARG A 14 15.95 -5.39 -0.30
C ARG A 14 14.52 -5.82 0.04
N ARG A 15 14.31 -7.06 0.52
CA ARG A 15 12.98 -7.51 0.97
C ARG A 15 12.46 -6.67 2.14
N LYS A 16 13.32 -6.30 3.11
CA LYS A 16 12.94 -5.41 4.21
C LYS A 16 12.50 -4.05 3.67
N ALA A 17 13.27 -3.46 2.76
CA ALA A 17 12.95 -2.18 2.13
C ALA A 17 11.61 -2.23 1.37
N ILE A 18 11.38 -3.28 0.56
CA ILE A 18 10.12 -3.50 -0.16
C ILE A 18 8.94 -3.60 0.81
N ARG A 19 9.07 -4.34 1.93
CA ARG A 19 8.00 -4.44 2.94
C ARG A 19 7.65 -3.09 3.53
N THR A 20 8.64 -2.28 3.87
CA THR A 20 8.42 -0.94 4.44
C THR A 20 7.73 -0.02 3.43
N ALA A 21 8.19 0.00 2.18
CA ALA A 21 7.60 0.80 1.11
C ALA A 21 6.16 0.35 0.78
N LEU A 22 5.92 -0.97 0.71
CA LEU A 22 4.58 -1.52 0.51
C LEU A 22 3.63 -1.15 1.65
N GLU A 23 4.08 -1.26 2.90
CA GLU A 23 3.27 -0.88 4.06
C GLU A 23 2.84 0.58 3.96
N LEU A 24 3.76 1.48 3.65
CA LEU A 24 3.46 2.89 3.43
C LEU A 24 2.48 3.09 2.26
N LYS A 25 2.67 2.36 1.16
CA LYS A 25 1.76 2.37 0.00
C LYS A 25 0.36 1.96 0.39
N LEU A 26 0.19 0.84 1.11
CA LEU A 26 -1.11 0.33 1.55
C LEU A 26 -1.80 1.27 2.54
N ARG A 27 -1.07 1.88 3.48
CA ARG A 27 -1.62 2.89 4.40
C ARG A 27 -2.18 4.11 3.66
N ARG A 28 -1.63 4.45 2.49
CA ARG A 28 -2.08 5.56 1.64
C ARG A 28 -3.11 5.15 0.59
N ALA A 29 -3.23 3.87 0.28
CA ALA A 29 -4.13 3.34 -0.73
C ALA A 29 -5.57 3.24 -0.21
N LYS A 30 -6.31 4.37 -0.25
CA LYS A 30 -7.71 4.47 0.15
C LYS A 30 -8.61 4.51 -1.08
N GLY A 31 -9.76 3.82 -1.03
CA GLY A 31 -10.72 3.83 -2.12
C GLY A 31 -10.09 3.51 -3.48
N LEU A 32 -10.29 4.39 -4.46
CA LEU A 32 -9.80 4.24 -5.84
C LEU A 32 -8.28 4.00 -5.93
N ARG A 33 -7.48 4.59 -5.03
CA ARG A 33 -6.02 4.39 -5.05
C ARG A 33 -5.60 2.94 -4.80
N LEU A 34 -6.40 2.16 -4.06
CA LEU A 34 -6.13 0.72 -3.90
C LEU A 34 -6.43 -0.04 -5.19
N GLN A 35 -7.51 0.33 -5.88
CA GLN A 35 -7.88 -0.23 -7.17
C GLN A 35 -6.80 0.05 -8.22
N GLU A 36 -6.35 1.30 -8.34
CA GLU A 36 -5.26 1.70 -9.24
C GLU A 36 -3.97 0.91 -8.96
N PHE A 37 -3.61 0.76 -7.68
CA PHE A 37 -2.44 -0.03 -7.29
C PHE A 37 -2.59 -1.51 -7.64
N LEU A 38 -3.76 -2.11 -7.38
CA LEU A 38 -4.04 -3.49 -7.77
C LEU A 38 -3.95 -3.65 -9.29
N GLN A 39 -4.57 -2.76 -10.06
CA GLN A 39 -4.57 -2.82 -11.52
C GLN A 39 -3.16 -2.75 -12.09
N ALA A 40 -2.33 -1.81 -11.61
CA ALA A 40 -0.94 -1.69 -12.01
C ALA A 40 -0.14 -2.97 -11.69
N LEU A 41 -0.32 -3.53 -10.50
CA LEU A 41 0.33 -4.78 -10.08
C LEU A 41 -0.10 -5.97 -10.96
N MET A 42 -1.41 -6.16 -11.14
CA MET A 42 -1.95 -7.28 -11.90
C MET A 42 -1.59 -7.20 -13.38
N GLN A 43 -1.48 -6.00 -13.94
CA GLN A 43 -1.01 -5.79 -15.29
C GLN A 43 0.45 -6.27 -15.48
N LYS A 44 1.33 -6.05 -14.48
CA LYS A 44 2.71 -6.54 -14.52
C LYS A 44 2.78 -8.07 -14.51
N ILE A 45 1.86 -8.74 -13.80
CA ILE A 45 1.88 -10.19 -13.62
C ILE A 45 1.18 -10.91 -14.77
N HIS A 46 0.01 -10.43 -15.15
CA HIS A 46 -0.90 -11.12 -16.06
C HIS A 46 -0.95 -10.51 -17.46
N GLY A 47 -0.39 -9.30 -17.65
CA GLY A 47 -0.38 -8.62 -18.93
C GLY A 47 -1.78 -8.54 -19.54
N ALA A 48 -1.92 -8.98 -20.79
CA ALA A 48 -3.18 -8.95 -21.53
C ALA A 48 -4.30 -9.85 -20.93
N ASN A 49 -3.97 -10.77 -20.02
CA ASN A 49 -4.98 -11.61 -19.35
C ASN A 49 -5.71 -10.88 -18.22
N PHE A 50 -5.19 -9.76 -17.76
CA PHE A 50 -5.84 -8.92 -16.77
C PHE A 50 -6.53 -7.73 -17.43
N GLN A 51 -7.77 -7.50 -17.05
CA GLN A 51 -8.57 -6.37 -17.50
C GLN A 51 -9.00 -5.53 -16.29
N GLY A 52 -8.51 -4.29 -16.20
CA GLY A 52 -9.02 -3.30 -15.24
C GLY A 52 -10.44 -2.85 -15.63
N VAL A 53 -11.28 -2.59 -14.64
CA VAL A 53 -12.65 -2.08 -14.85
C VAL A 53 -12.74 -0.67 -14.27
N GLY A 54 -13.28 0.26 -15.05
CA GLY A 54 -13.47 1.66 -14.61
C GLY A 54 -14.78 1.84 -13.88
N THR A 55 -14.81 2.78 -12.95
CA THR A 55 -15.97 3.11 -12.10
C THR A 55 -16.86 4.23 -12.65
N ASP A 56 -16.39 4.98 -13.65
CA ASP A 56 -16.99 6.25 -14.10
C ASP A 56 -18.15 6.10 -15.10
N TYR A 57 -18.73 4.90 -15.20
CA TYR A 57 -19.83 4.63 -16.11
C TYR A 57 -21.18 4.57 -15.39
N SER A 58 -22.26 4.86 -16.12
CA SER A 58 -23.63 4.94 -15.58
C SER A 58 -24.13 3.66 -14.90
N ARG A 59 -23.55 2.50 -15.24
CA ARG A 59 -23.85 1.20 -14.62
C ARG A 59 -22.85 0.82 -13.51
N GLY A 60 -21.88 1.69 -13.21
CA GLY A 60 -20.80 1.40 -12.27
C GLY A 60 -19.87 0.29 -12.76
N ASP A 61 -19.13 -0.28 -11.82
CA ASP A 61 -18.11 -1.32 -12.03
C ASP A 61 -18.68 -2.77 -12.05
N LEU A 62 -19.99 -2.95 -11.91
CA LEU A 62 -20.64 -4.25 -11.77
C LEU A 62 -20.03 -5.12 -10.63
N LYS A 63 -19.54 -4.46 -9.58
CA LYS A 63 -18.82 -5.08 -8.44
C LYS A 63 -17.54 -5.81 -8.85
N CYS A 64 -16.81 -5.22 -9.81
CA CYS A 64 -15.58 -5.73 -10.37
C CYS A 64 -14.59 -4.58 -10.60
N ASP A 65 -13.54 -4.50 -9.82
CA ASP A 65 -12.46 -3.52 -9.97
C ASP A 65 -11.39 -3.98 -10.97
N GLY A 66 -11.43 -5.25 -11.31
CA GLY A 66 -10.58 -5.88 -12.32
C GLY A 66 -10.87 -7.37 -12.41
N LEU A 67 -10.51 -7.97 -13.54
CA LEU A 67 -10.74 -9.39 -13.76
C LEU A 67 -9.59 -10.06 -14.52
N ILE A 68 -9.43 -11.36 -14.28
CA ILE A 68 -8.66 -12.28 -15.10
C ILE A 68 -9.67 -13.11 -15.88
N THR A 69 -9.49 -13.26 -17.19
CA THR A 69 -10.48 -13.91 -18.05
C THR A 69 -10.44 -15.44 -18.01
N ASN A 70 -9.27 -16.04 -17.72
CA ASN A 70 -9.11 -17.49 -17.71
C ASN A 70 -8.14 -17.99 -16.64
N PRO A 71 -8.64 -18.66 -15.57
CA PRO A 71 -10.06 -18.80 -15.21
C PRO A 71 -10.67 -17.44 -14.82
N LEU A 72 -12.00 -17.30 -15.05
CA LEU A 72 -12.66 -16.03 -14.71
C LEU A 72 -12.56 -15.74 -13.21
N THR A 73 -11.73 -14.77 -12.88
CA THR A 73 -11.47 -14.31 -11.52
C THR A 73 -11.85 -12.84 -11.43
N VAL A 74 -12.69 -12.49 -10.48
CA VAL A 74 -13.15 -11.11 -10.24
C VAL A 74 -12.49 -10.57 -8.98
N PHE A 75 -11.94 -9.37 -9.07
CA PHE A 75 -11.34 -8.64 -7.95
C PHE A 75 -12.27 -7.53 -7.49
N ALA A 76 -12.48 -7.44 -6.17
CA ALA A 76 -13.22 -6.36 -5.53
C ALA A 76 -12.32 -5.68 -4.48
N CYS A 77 -12.10 -4.38 -4.62
CA CYS A 77 -11.21 -3.61 -3.76
C CYS A 77 -11.96 -2.94 -2.61
N TYR A 78 -11.40 -3.04 -1.43
CA TYR A 78 -11.86 -2.34 -0.25
C TYR A 78 -10.71 -1.63 0.46
N GLY A 79 -10.57 -0.35 0.22
CA GLY A 79 -9.57 0.52 0.83
C GLY A 79 -10.18 1.49 1.84
N PRO A 80 -10.58 1.04 3.05
CA PRO A 80 -11.15 1.93 4.05
C PRO A 80 -10.14 2.96 4.54
N VAL A 81 -10.64 4.14 4.94
CA VAL A 81 -9.81 5.21 5.52
C VAL A 81 -9.22 4.77 6.85
N ASN A 82 -10.02 4.08 7.68
CA ASN A 82 -9.64 3.60 9.01
C ASN A 82 -9.43 2.08 8.99
N ALA A 83 -8.37 1.64 8.32
CA ALA A 83 -7.98 0.23 8.21
C ALA A 83 -6.98 -0.20 9.31
N GLY A 84 -7.03 0.40 10.49
CA GLY A 84 -6.12 0.11 11.60
C GLY A 84 -6.78 -0.63 12.75
N ALA A 85 -5.98 -0.99 13.76
CA ALA A 85 -6.40 -1.66 14.99
C ALA A 85 -7.48 -0.90 15.79
N ASN A 86 -7.66 0.38 15.54
CA ASN A 86 -8.65 1.26 16.20
C ASN A 86 -9.94 1.43 15.38
N ALA A 87 -10.22 0.56 14.41
CA ALA A 87 -11.46 0.61 13.65
C ALA A 87 -12.67 0.44 14.60
N THR A 88 -13.67 1.32 14.46
CA THR A 88 -14.88 1.25 15.26
C THR A 88 -15.72 0.04 14.90
N GLU A 89 -16.60 -0.40 15.79
CA GLU A 89 -17.56 -1.48 15.52
C GLU A 89 -18.42 -1.20 14.29
N ALA A 90 -18.83 0.07 14.09
CA ALA A 90 -19.58 0.49 12.91
C ALA A 90 -18.75 0.33 11.62
N ALA A 91 -17.47 0.70 11.64
CA ALA A 91 -16.58 0.49 10.50
C ALA A 91 -16.41 -1.01 10.19
N MET A 92 -16.39 -1.85 11.21
CA MET A 92 -16.30 -3.30 11.07
C MET A 92 -17.56 -3.91 10.45
N LYS A 93 -18.74 -3.50 10.92
CA LYS A 93 -20.02 -3.90 10.32
C LYS A 93 -20.09 -3.50 8.84
N THR A 94 -19.65 -2.29 8.53
CA THR A 94 -19.58 -1.80 7.14
C THR A 94 -18.64 -2.66 6.28
N ALA A 95 -17.48 -3.04 6.80
CA ALA A 95 -16.52 -3.87 6.08
C ALA A 95 -17.09 -5.27 5.78
N VAL A 96 -17.74 -5.91 6.77
CA VAL A 96 -18.39 -7.23 6.60
C VAL A 96 -19.53 -7.15 5.59
N ALA A 97 -20.40 -6.13 5.69
CA ALA A 97 -21.48 -5.92 4.73
C ALA A 97 -20.96 -5.66 3.31
N LYS A 98 -19.80 -4.99 3.18
CA LYS A 98 -19.13 -4.78 1.89
C LYS A 98 -18.68 -6.09 1.27
N VAL A 99 -18.05 -6.99 2.04
CA VAL A 99 -17.66 -8.33 1.55
C VAL A 99 -18.86 -9.06 0.98
N GLU A 100 -19.97 -9.12 1.74
CA GLU A 100 -21.18 -9.82 1.34
C GLU A 100 -21.83 -9.22 0.09
N SER A 101 -22.02 -7.89 0.09
CA SER A 101 -22.67 -7.19 -1.02
C SER A 101 -21.87 -7.23 -2.31
N ASP A 102 -20.54 -7.12 -2.22
CA ASP A 102 -19.68 -7.14 -3.40
C ASP A 102 -19.59 -8.54 -3.99
N PHE A 103 -19.51 -9.59 -3.15
CA PHE A 103 -19.55 -10.96 -3.62
C PHE A 103 -20.88 -11.29 -4.29
N ALA A 104 -22.01 -10.95 -3.65
CA ALA A 104 -23.34 -11.18 -4.21
C ALA A 104 -23.54 -10.48 -5.56
N GLY A 105 -23.11 -9.22 -5.63
CA GLY A 105 -23.17 -8.45 -6.88
C GLY A 105 -22.23 -8.98 -7.96
N ALA A 106 -21.00 -9.36 -7.61
CA ALA A 106 -20.08 -9.99 -8.55
C ALA A 106 -20.66 -11.29 -9.12
N LYS A 107 -21.21 -12.16 -8.26
CA LYS A 107 -21.83 -13.42 -8.68
C LYS A 107 -23.05 -13.20 -9.59
N ALA A 108 -23.85 -12.18 -9.33
CA ALA A 108 -25.01 -11.83 -10.15
C ALA A 108 -24.59 -11.29 -11.54
N ASN A 109 -23.57 -10.45 -11.60
CA ASN A 109 -23.11 -9.83 -12.85
C ASN A 109 -22.17 -10.74 -13.67
N TRP A 110 -21.45 -11.65 -13.00
CA TRP A 110 -20.46 -12.56 -13.59
C TRP A 110 -20.82 -14.03 -13.30
N PRO A 111 -21.87 -14.60 -13.92
CA PRO A 111 -22.44 -15.90 -13.54
C PRO A 111 -21.45 -17.08 -13.67
N ASN A 112 -20.43 -16.96 -14.52
CA ASN A 112 -19.41 -18.01 -14.75
C ASN A 112 -18.15 -17.82 -13.90
N ILE A 113 -18.18 -16.98 -12.88
CA ILE A 113 -17.06 -16.70 -11.99
C ILE A 113 -16.51 -18.00 -11.39
N LYS A 114 -15.20 -18.18 -11.44
CA LYS A 114 -14.47 -19.31 -10.82
C LYS A 114 -13.75 -18.92 -9.54
N ALA A 115 -13.34 -17.66 -9.46
CA ALA A 115 -12.72 -17.13 -8.24
C ALA A 115 -13.17 -15.69 -8.00
N TRP A 116 -13.34 -15.33 -6.75
CA TRP A 116 -13.59 -13.98 -6.29
C TRP A 116 -12.55 -13.61 -5.25
N VAL A 117 -11.92 -12.46 -5.42
CA VAL A 117 -10.81 -12.01 -4.59
C VAL A 117 -11.16 -10.68 -3.96
N PHE A 118 -11.26 -10.65 -2.64
CA PHE A 118 -11.45 -9.43 -1.87
C PHE A 118 -10.11 -8.81 -1.52
N VAL A 119 -9.79 -7.69 -2.15
CA VAL A 119 -8.52 -6.99 -2.00
C VAL A 119 -8.66 -5.89 -0.96
N HIS A 120 -7.75 -5.86 0.02
CA HIS A 120 -7.83 -4.89 1.10
C HIS A 120 -6.48 -4.25 1.44
N ASN A 121 -6.53 -3.06 2.06
CA ASN A 121 -5.36 -2.29 2.47
C ASN A 121 -5.01 -2.43 3.97
N TYR A 122 -5.51 -3.45 4.67
CA TYR A 122 -5.10 -3.72 6.03
C TYR A 122 -3.62 -4.07 6.06
N VAL A 123 -2.84 -3.30 6.80
CA VAL A 123 -1.39 -3.48 6.93
C VAL A 123 -1.06 -4.56 7.96
N GLU A 124 -1.90 -4.65 8.98
CA GLU A 124 -1.93 -5.74 9.95
C GLU A 124 -2.83 -6.86 9.42
N GLN A 125 -3.11 -7.85 10.23
CA GLN A 125 -4.03 -8.91 9.83
C GLN A 125 -5.44 -8.35 9.61
N PRO A 126 -6.20 -8.89 8.65
CA PRO A 126 -7.58 -8.49 8.47
C PRO A 126 -8.40 -8.83 9.73
N PRO A 127 -9.44 -8.04 10.04
CA PRO A 127 -10.33 -8.34 11.16
C PRO A 127 -10.94 -9.73 11.08
N ALA A 128 -11.03 -10.42 12.21
CA ALA A 128 -11.55 -11.79 12.28
C ALA A 128 -12.95 -11.93 11.66
N GLN A 129 -13.80 -10.90 11.81
CA GLN A 129 -15.15 -10.87 11.25
C GLN A 129 -15.15 -10.92 9.71
N ILE A 130 -14.16 -10.28 9.06
CA ILE A 130 -14.00 -10.37 7.60
C ILE A 130 -13.58 -11.78 7.20
N VAL A 131 -12.63 -12.37 7.93
CA VAL A 131 -12.18 -13.75 7.68
C VAL A 131 -13.34 -14.73 7.84
N GLN A 132 -14.11 -14.61 8.92
CA GLN A 132 -15.30 -15.44 9.16
C GLN A 132 -16.32 -15.31 8.02
N LYS A 133 -16.61 -14.07 7.56
CA LYS A 133 -17.55 -13.86 6.45
C LYS A 133 -17.06 -14.49 5.15
N VAL A 134 -15.76 -14.40 4.86
CA VAL A 134 -15.17 -15.06 3.67
C VAL A 134 -15.31 -16.59 3.76
N LEU A 135 -15.07 -17.19 4.92
CA LEU A 135 -15.24 -18.63 5.13
C LEU A 135 -16.72 -19.04 5.00
N GLU A 136 -17.65 -18.28 5.59
CA GLU A 136 -19.09 -18.53 5.41
C GLU A 136 -19.51 -18.51 3.94
N LEU A 137 -19.03 -17.51 3.17
CA LEU A 137 -19.33 -17.43 1.76
C LEU A 137 -18.70 -18.58 0.97
N GLN A 138 -17.49 -19.01 1.34
CA GLN A 138 -16.83 -20.15 0.71
C GLN A 138 -17.61 -21.45 0.93
N ASP A 139 -18.14 -21.68 2.15
CA ASP A 139 -18.96 -22.85 2.48
C ASP A 139 -20.28 -22.84 1.72
N LEU A 140 -20.91 -21.67 1.60
CA LEU A 140 -22.17 -21.50 0.84
C LEU A 140 -22.00 -21.62 -0.66
N HIS A 141 -20.78 -21.40 -1.19
CA HIS A 141 -20.50 -21.34 -2.62
C HIS A 141 -19.29 -22.19 -3.03
N PRO A 142 -19.32 -23.53 -2.83
CA PRO A 142 -18.16 -24.41 -3.06
C PRO A 142 -17.67 -24.44 -4.51
N GLY A 143 -18.46 -23.94 -5.47
CA GLY A 143 -18.08 -23.84 -6.88
C GLY A 143 -17.29 -22.58 -7.25
N VAL A 144 -17.06 -21.68 -6.30
CA VAL A 144 -16.28 -20.44 -6.49
C VAL A 144 -15.18 -20.38 -5.43
N SER A 145 -13.92 -20.22 -5.83
CA SER A 145 -12.84 -19.92 -4.87
C SER A 145 -13.01 -18.50 -4.35
N ILE A 146 -13.05 -18.33 -3.01
CA ILE A 146 -13.20 -17.01 -2.39
C ILE A 146 -11.97 -16.72 -1.55
N GLU A 147 -11.27 -15.63 -1.86
CA GLU A 147 -9.96 -15.35 -1.28
C GLU A 147 -9.83 -13.92 -0.77
N LEU A 148 -9.02 -13.77 0.29
CA LEU A 148 -8.53 -12.47 0.73
C LEU A 148 -7.18 -12.17 0.06
N PHE A 149 -7.01 -10.94 -0.41
CA PHE A 149 -5.77 -10.44 -0.95
C PHE A 149 -5.33 -9.20 -0.14
N GLY A 150 -4.45 -9.44 0.80
CA GLY A 150 -3.90 -8.40 1.66
C GLY A 150 -2.38 -8.30 1.54
N LYS A 151 -1.75 -7.64 2.52
CA LYS A 151 -0.33 -7.32 2.56
C LYS A 151 0.57 -8.50 2.18
N GLU A 152 0.35 -9.69 2.75
CA GLU A 152 1.19 -10.86 2.50
C GLU A 152 1.17 -11.32 1.03
N LYS A 153 -0.02 -11.29 0.39
CA LYS A 153 -0.13 -11.60 -1.03
C LYS A 153 0.53 -10.53 -1.90
N PHE A 154 0.36 -9.24 -1.55
CA PHE A 154 1.09 -8.15 -2.21
C PHE A 154 2.61 -8.34 -2.09
N GLU A 155 3.13 -8.68 -0.91
CA GLU A 155 4.56 -8.96 -0.71
C GLU A 155 5.07 -10.10 -1.59
N ASN A 156 4.36 -11.24 -1.58
CA ASN A 156 4.75 -12.41 -2.35
C ASN A 156 4.81 -12.11 -3.85
N VAL A 157 3.85 -11.35 -4.34
CA VAL A 157 3.83 -10.92 -5.73
C VAL A 157 4.98 -9.96 -6.04
N LEU A 158 5.20 -8.93 -5.23
CA LEU A 158 6.30 -7.98 -5.44
C LEU A 158 7.66 -8.67 -5.41
N PHE A 159 7.84 -9.71 -4.57
CA PHE A 159 9.09 -10.47 -4.52
C PHE A 159 9.34 -11.34 -5.78
N SER A 160 8.31 -11.59 -6.58
CA SER A 160 8.43 -12.31 -7.85
C SER A 160 8.69 -11.41 -9.06
N LEU A 161 8.55 -10.08 -8.89
CA LEU A 161 8.78 -9.11 -9.95
C LEU A 161 10.24 -8.67 -10.04
N GLY A 162 10.63 -8.18 -11.20
CA GLY A 162 11.92 -7.51 -11.39
C GLY A 162 12.02 -6.20 -10.61
N SER A 163 13.25 -5.78 -10.26
CA SER A 163 13.48 -4.57 -9.44
C SER A 163 12.84 -3.32 -10.05
N SER A 164 12.93 -3.15 -11.37
CA SER A 164 12.34 -1.99 -12.06
C SER A 164 10.82 -1.93 -11.90
N ASP A 165 10.13 -3.08 -12.00
CA ASP A 165 8.67 -3.14 -11.83
C ASP A 165 8.26 -2.85 -10.39
N VAL A 166 9.05 -3.36 -9.43
CA VAL A 166 8.83 -3.07 -8.01
C VAL A 166 8.97 -1.58 -7.73
N ASP A 167 10.04 -0.94 -8.24
CA ASP A 167 10.31 0.48 -8.02
C ASP A 167 9.23 1.36 -8.68
N GLU A 168 8.72 0.98 -9.86
CA GLU A 168 7.59 1.66 -10.49
C GLU A 168 6.31 1.57 -9.63
N LEU A 169 6.04 0.42 -9.02
CA LEU A 169 4.81 0.17 -8.27
C LEU A 169 4.79 0.82 -6.88
N ILE A 170 5.90 0.77 -6.15
CA ILE A 170 5.95 1.21 -4.74
C ILE A 170 6.93 2.36 -4.49
N GLY A 171 7.64 2.82 -5.52
CA GLY A 171 8.72 3.79 -5.44
C GLY A 171 10.05 3.13 -5.05
N ASP A 172 11.12 3.89 -5.17
CA ASP A 172 12.45 3.43 -4.82
C ASP A 172 12.51 2.99 -3.36
N ALA A 173 12.70 1.69 -3.15
CA ALA A 173 12.84 1.12 -1.83
C ALA A 173 14.32 1.11 -1.44
N ALA A 174 14.80 2.22 -0.88
CA ALA A 174 16.19 2.35 -0.43
C ALA A 174 16.53 1.33 0.65
N THR A 175 17.69 0.70 0.51
CA THR A 175 18.22 -0.27 1.46
C THR A 175 19.16 0.40 2.48
N ASP A 176 19.47 -0.31 3.57
CA ASP A 176 20.46 0.17 4.54
C ASP A 176 21.86 0.33 3.89
N GLU A 177 22.16 -0.48 2.84
CA GLU A 177 23.39 -0.38 2.03
C GLU A 177 23.40 0.92 1.21
N ASP A 178 22.28 1.30 0.61
CA ASP A 178 22.16 2.54 -0.15
C ASP A 178 22.43 3.75 0.76
N PHE A 179 21.86 3.74 1.97
CA PHE A 179 22.13 4.80 2.95
C PHE A 179 23.61 4.85 3.38
N ARG A 180 24.26 3.71 3.56
CA ARG A 180 25.70 3.67 3.92
C ARG A 180 26.59 4.10 2.76
N ALA A 181 26.14 3.92 1.54
CA ALA A 181 26.87 4.34 0.33
C ALA A 181 26.78 5.87 0.10
N LEU A 182 25.85 6.57 0.76
CA LEU A 182 25.74 8.03 0.64
C LEU A 182 26.99 8.70 1.21
N HIS A 183 27.72 9.41 0.35
CA HIS A 183 28.86 10.19 0.79
C HIS A 183 28.40 11.43 1.56
N PRO A 184 28.93 11.72 2.77
CA PRO A 184 28.50 12.87 3.57
C PRO A 184 28.48 14.21 2.84
N ALA A 185 29.43 14.44 1.91
CA ALA A 185 29.48 15.65 1.10
C ALA A 185 28.29 15.78 0.14
N GLU A 186 27.75 14.67 -0.37
CA GLU A 186 26.57 14.69 -1.23
C GLU A 186 25.30 15.01 -0.45
N VAL A 187 25.18 14.41 0.74
CA VAL A 187 24.07 14.73 1.67
C VAL A 187 24.09 16.21 2.02
N LEU A 188 25.28 16.74 2.37
CA LEU A 188 25.43 18.16 2.71
C LEU A 188 25.06 19.05 1.51
N ARG A 189 25.45 18.68 0.31
CA ARG A 189 25.11 19.43 -0.91
C ARG A 189 23.59 19.45 -1.17
N ILE A 190 22.91 18.32 -0.96
CA ILE A 190 21.45 18.22 -1.12
C ILE A 190 20.75 19.08 -0.07
N VAL A 191 21.16 18.99 1.20
CA VAL A 191 20.59 19.80 2.28
C VAL A 191 20.80 21.29 2.02
N SER A 192 22.03 21.68 1.60
CA SER A 192 22.31 23.08 1.27
C SER A 192 21.47 23.59 0.09
N ALA A 193 21.24 22.75 -0.94
CA ALA A 193 20.39 23.10 -2.06
C ALA A 193 18.92 23.26 -1.64
N LEU A 194 18.41 22.36 -0.79
CA LEU A 194 17.07 22.45 -0.24
C LEU A 194 16.90 23.72 0.61
N MET A 195 17.86 24.04 1.47
CA MET A 195 17.81 25.25 2.27
C MET A 195 17.90 26.53 1.42
N ALA A 196 18.62 26.51 0.31
CA ALA A 196 18.67 27.63 -0.63
C ALA A 196 17.36 27.86 -1.40
N THR A 197 16.52 26.82 -1.54
CA THR A 197 15.21 26.90 -2.19
C THR A 197 14.07 27.28 -1.23
N VAL A 198 14.30 27.20 0.09
CA VAL A 198 13.33 27.65 1.07
C VAL A 198 13.31 29.20 1.03
N ASP A 199 12.22 29.76 0.55
CA ASP A 199 12.03 31.22 0.56
C ASP A 199 11.75 31.66 2.00
N HIS A 200 12.80 32.13 2.69
CA HIS A 200 12.70 32.64 4.05
C HIS A 200 11.80 33.88 4.20
N ARG A 201 11.29 34.45 3.07
CA ARG A 201 10.41 35.61 3.09
C ARG A 201 8.95 35.28 3.45
N THR A 202 8.59 33.98 3.48
CA THR A 202 7.23 33.54 3.78
C THR A 202 7.06 32.94 5.16
N VAL A 203 8.12 32.87 5.97
CA VAL A 203 7.96 32.57 7.40
C VAL A 203 7.52 33.88 8.05
N PRO A 204 6.27 34.01 8.56
CA PRO A 204 5.90 35.15 9.39
C PRO A 204 6.92 35.25 10.51
N ASP A 205 7.27 36.46 10.87
CA ASP A 205 8.13 36.78 12.03
C ASP A 205 7.34 36.49 13.31
N ASP A 206 6.90 35.25 13.43
CA ASP A 206 6.14 34.76 14.56
C ASP A 206 7.15 34.28 15.62
N ASP A 207 6.86 34.61 16.85
CA ASP A 207 7.58 34.29 18.07
C ASP A 207 8.30 32.94 17.98
N PRO A 208 9.55 32.85 18.50
CA PRO A 208 10.33 31.64 18.46
C PRO A 208 9.49 30.46 18.98
N ILE A 209 9.24 29.49 18.11
CA ILE A 209 8.50 28.28 18.48
C ILE A 209 9.23 27.67 19.68
N GLU A 210 8.70 27.83 20.88
CA GLU A 210 9.23 27.17 22.07
C GLU A 210 9.13 25.67 21.87
N VAL A 211 10.28 25.06 21.59
CA VAL A 211 10.36 23.61 21.53
C VAL A 211 10.12 23.08 22.95
N PRO A 212 9.06 22.30 23.18
CA PRO A 212 8.76 21.79 24.51
C PRO A 212 9.99 21.10 25.10
N GLU A 213 10.35 21.42 26.34
CA GLU A 213 11.55 20.84 27.01
C GLU A 213 11.56 19.31 26.97
N GLN A 214 10.38 18.69 27.04
CA GLN A 214 10.19 17.25 26.91
C GLN A 214 10.71 16.70 25.58
N LYS A 215 10.58 17.45 24.47
CA LYS A 215 11.09 17.06 23.14
C LYS A 215 12.61 17.14 23.07
N LEU A 216 13.21 18.12 23.71
CA LEU A 216 14.66 18.26 23.81
C LEU A 216 15.28 17.13 24.65
N HIS A 217 14.63 16.78 25.75
CA HIS A 217 15.05 15.68 26.62
C HIS A 217 14.92 14.32 25.96
N PHE A 218 13.80 14.09 25.23
CA PHE A 218 13.55 12.86 24.47
C PHE A 218 14.64 12.61 23.40
N ASN A 219 15.12 13.66 22.76
CA ASN A 219 16.17 13.58 21.74
C ASN A 219 17.60 13.55 22.33
N GLY A 220 17.76 13.47 23.65
CA GLY A 220 19.08 13.38 24.29
C GLY A 220 19.95 14.63 24.12
N LEU A 221 19.36 15.78 23.78
CA LEU A 221 20.10 17.02 23.56
C LEU A 221 20.66 17.58 24.90
N THR A 222 21.95 17.81 24.94
CA THR A 222 22.64 18.44 26.07
C THR A 222 22.29 19.93 26.17
N ALA A 223 22.57 20.55 27.30
CA ALA A 223 22.36 22.00 27.51
C ALA A 223 23.07 22.86 26.44
N HIS A 224 24.21 22.43 25.93
CA HIS A 224 24.96 23.11 24.86
C HIS A 224 24.27 23.01 23.53
N SER A 225 23.74 21.85 23.20
CA SER A 225 22.94 21.62 21.97
C SER A 225 21.62 22.39 22.01
N ARG A 226 21.05 22.59 23.21
CA ARG A 226 19.84 23.39 23.43
C ARG A 226 20.02 24.86 23.06
N THR A 227 21.20 25.41 23.40
CA THR A 227 21.54 26.81 23.08
C THR A 227 21.72 27.01 21.57
N ALA A 228 22.41 26.08 20.89
CA ALA A 228 22.62 26.14 19.46
C ALA A 228 21.29 26.04 18.68
N ALA A 229 20.35 25.22 19.14
CA ALA A 229 19.02 25.10 18.51
C ALA A 229 18.14 26.36 18.67
N ARG A 230 18.38 27.20 19.68
CA ARG A 230 17.65 28.48 19.88
C ARG A 230 18.18 29.61 18.99
N PHE A 231 19.40 29.51 18.45
CA PHE A 231 20.01 30.53 17.58
C PHE A 231 20.01 30.14 16.09
N ALA A 232 19.49 28.96 15.75
CA ALA A 232 19.37 28.48 14.36
C ALA A 232 17.89 28.56 13.83
N GLY A 233 17.01 29.28 14.54
CA GLY A 233 15.66 29.61 14.12
C GLY A 233 15.58 31.01 13.49
#